data_c0b041ff738b20b2d067e9917013661e
#
_entry.id   c0b041ff738b20b2d067e9917013661e
#
_cell.length_a   1.000
_cell.length_b   1.000
_cell.length_c   1.000
_cell.angle_alpha   90.00
_cell.angle_beta   90.00
_cell.angle_gamma   90.00
#
_symmetry.space_group_name_H-M   'P 1'
#
loop_
_entity.id
_entity.type
_entity.pdbx_description
1 polymer ?
#
loop_
_entity_poly.entity_id
_entity_poly.type
_entity_poly.pdbx_seq_one_letter_code
_entity_poly.pdbx_strand_id
1 'polypeptide(L)'
;MKIKKYKRKIILVLFITAFFSWIYMGPDFLSKHFHELGEAYIEKIGRVNDDVNSITYVVDKFELRPNSYREIVEISGFAFKELKQNIKDREIFILLESTNKKNNNYIVKTQLMQRPDVLTLYLPGKKIEDYMDVGYYAKFSSIGIKNGIYRVNIMVKENNIKYYKYINFEFKKDKGMVNILPK
;
A
#
# COMPACT_ATOMS: atom_id res chain seq x y z
N MET A 1 49.81 21.66 13.01
CA MET A 1 49.28 21.32 11.65
C MET A 1 48.66 19.93 11.53
N LYS A 2 49.09 18.89 12.25
CA LYS A 2 48.56 17.50 12.17
C LYS A 2 47.08 17.38 12.63
N ILE A 3 46.63 18.06 13.66
CA ILE A 3 45.26 17.93 14.23
C ILE A 3 44.15 18.39 13.27
N LYS A 4 44.36 19.41 12.44
CA LYS A 4 43.38 19.83 11.41
C LYS A 4 43.15 18.77 10.31
N LYS A 5 44.19 18.01 9.98
CA LYS A 5 44.11 16.94 8.94
C LYS A 5 43.30 15.75 9.45
N TYR A 6 43.40 15.39 10.74
CA TYR A 6 42.61 14.33 11.35
C TYR A 6 41.13 14.71 11.48
N LYS A 7 40.82 15.95 11.89
CA LYS A 7 39.43 16.42 11.96
C LYS A 7 38.73 16.33 10.61
N ARG A 8 39.39 16.71 9.50
CA ARG A 8 38.81 16.60 8.16
C ARG A 8 38.55 15.15 7.74
N LYS A 9 39.43 14.22 8.08
CA LYS A 9 39.23 12.79 7.80
C LYS A 9 38.07 12.19 8.58
N ILE A 10 37.93 12.55 9.85
CA ILE A 10 36.81 12.11 10.70
C ILE A 10 35.47 12.63 10.14
N ILE A 11 35.40 13.91 9.77
CA ILE A 11 34.20 14.50 9.17
C ILE A 11 33.85 13.80 7.85
N LEU A 12 34.85 13.51 7.01
CA LEU A 12 34.61 12.78 5.74
C LEU A 12 34.07 11.38 5.98
N VAL A 13 34.61 10.64 6.94
CA VAL A 13 34.14 9.29 7.29
C VAL A 13 32.71 9.34 7.82
N LEU A 14 32.40 10.30 8.71
CA LEU A 14 31.03 10.49 9.22
C LEU A 14 30.05 10.85 8.10
N PHE A 15 30.46 11.68 7.14
CA PHE A 15 29.63 12.01 6.00
C PHE A 15 29.37 10.82 5.09
N ILE A 16 30.38 10.01 4.83
CA ILE A 16 30.27 8.78 4.03
C ILE A 16 29.36 7.76 4.72
N THR A 17 29.54 7.54 6.03
CA THR A 17 28.68 6.62 6.78
C THR A 17 27.23 7.09 6.82
N ALA A 18 26.97 8.39 7.04
CA ALA A 18 25.64 8.96 7.01
C ALA A 18 25.00 8.84 5.61
N PHE A 19 25.77 9.05 4.54
CA PHE A 19 25.30 8.91 3.16
C PHE A 19 24.93 7.47 2.82
N PHE A 20 25.76 6.49 3.20
CA PHE A 20 25.42 5.09 3.02
C PHE A 20 24.24 4.65 3.87
N SER A 21 24.16 5.09 5.13
CA SER A 21 22.98 4.85 5.97
C SER A 21 21.70 5.41 5.33
N TRP A 22 21.77 6.59 4.73
CA TRP A 22 20.67 7.18 4.01
C TRP A 22 20.24 6.36 2.79
N ILE A 23 21.17 5.85 2.00
CA ILE A 23 20.88 5.01 0.83
C ILE A 23 20.21 3.70 1.23
N TYR A 24 20.64 3.07 2.34
CA TYR A 24 20.12 1.78 2.77
C TYR A 24 18.84 1.88 3.61
N MET A 25 18.72 2.86 4.48
CA MET A 25 17.61 3.01 5.42
C MET A 25 16.62 4.11 5.03
N GLY A 26 17.01 5.03 4.16
CA GLY A 26 16.22 6.20 3.79
C GLY A 26 14.83 5.87 3.22
N PRO A 27 14.69 4.89 2.31
CA PRO A 27 13.38 4.54 1.78
C PRO A 27 12.40 4.04 2.84
N ASP A 28 12.87 3.19 3.76
CA ASP A 28 12.04 2.66 4.84
C ASP A 28 11.71 3.74 5.89
N PHE A 29 12.67 4.59 6.20
CA PHE A 29 12.48 5.73 7.10
C PHE A 29 11.48 6.73 6.52
N LEU A 30 11.62 7.07 5.23
CA LEU A 30 10.70 7.96 4.54
C LEU A 30 9.29 7.39 4.49
N SER A 31 9.14 6.10 4.20
CA SER A 31 7.84 5.43 4.19
C SER A 31 7.14 5.53 5.55
N LYS A 32 7.87 5.27 6.65
CA LYS A 32 7.34 5.40 8.01
C LYS A 32 6.95 6.84 8.35
N HIS A 33 7.80 7.80 7.99
CA HIS A 33 7.52 9.21 8.26
C HIS A 33 6.29 9.72 7.49
N PHE A 34 6.08 9.26 6.26
CA PHE A 34 4.88 9.62 5.49
C PHE A 34 3.61 8.99 6.03
N HIS A 35 3.71 7.84 6.69
CA HIS A 35 2.58 7.26 7.41
C HIS A 35 2.11 8.19 8.56
N GLU A 36 3.04 8.77 9.30
CA GLU A 36 2.73 9.77 10.35
C GLU A 36 2.06 11.02 9.78
N LEU A 37 2.28 11.35 8.51
CA LEU A 37 1.63 12.44 7.78
C LEU A 37 0.27 12.04 7.15
N GLY A 38 -0.32 10.93 7.57
CA GLY A 38 -1.62 10.44 7.10
C GLY A 38 -1.56 9.63 5.80
N GLU A 39 -0.38 9.21 5.37
CA GLU A 39 -0.21 8.27 4.27
C GLU A 39 -0.24 6.82 4.77
N ALA A 40 -0.73 5.92 3.92
CA ALA A 40 -0.76 4.50 4.23
C ALA A 40 0.64 3.91 4.32
N TYR A 41 0.85 3.03 5.29
CA TYR A 41 2.09 2.29 5.45
C TYR A 41 2.27 1.28 4.32
N ILE A 42 3.46 1.26 3.72
CA ILE A 42 3.87 0.29 2.70
C ILE A 42 4.92 -0.63 3.29
N GLU A 43 4.65 -1.92 3.25
CA GLU A 43 5.59 -2.94 3.68
C GLU A 43 5.99 -3.82 2.48
N LYS A 44 7.28 -4.12 2.39
CA LYS A 44 7.78 -5.11 1.43
C LYS A 44 7.53 -6.50 1.98
N ILE A 45 6.84 -7.33 1.22
CA ILE A 45 6.53 -8.70 1.58
C ILE A 45 7.17 -9.70 0.61
N GLY A 46 7.24 -10.95 1.05
CA GLY A 46 7.70 -12.07 0.24
C GLY A 46 6.65 -12.55 -0.77
N ARG A 47 6.67 -13.85 -1.04
CA ARG A 47 5.74 -14.50 -1.95
C ARG A 47 4.32 -14.50 -1.37
N VAL A 48 3.35 -14.19 -2.21
CA VAL A 48 1.92 -14.32 -1.89
C VAL A 48 1.48 -15.71 -2.29
N ASN A 49 0.81 -16.42 -1.40
CA ASN A 49 0.15 -17.68 -1.75
C ASN A 49 -1.22 -17.36 -2.35
N ASP A 50 -1.47 -17.89 -3.54
CA ASP A 50 -2.70 -17.68 -4.29
C ASP A 50 -3.85 -18.54 -3.71
N ASP A 51 -4.48 -18.08 -2.65
CA ASP A 51 -5.82 -18.56 -2.33
C ASP A 51 -6.82 -17.68 -3.09
N VAL A 52 -7.18 -18.17 -4.29
CA VAL A 52 -8.18 -17.53 -5.17
C VAL A 52 -9.56 -17.76 -4.60
N ASN A 53 -9.94 -16.99 -3.61
CA ASN A 53 -11.30 -16.98 -3.10
C ASN A 53 -12.04 -15.74 -3.62
N SER A 54 -13.26 -15.95 -4.08
CA SER A 54 -14.12 -14.88 -4.60
C SER A 54 -14.40 -13.86 -3.51
N ILE A 55 -13.93 -12.63 -3.70
CA ILE A 55 -14.36 -11.45 -2.95
C ILE A 55 -15.21 -10.56 -3.84
N THR A 56 -16.20 -9.91 -3.27
CA THR A 56 -16.94 -8.82 -3.90
C THR A 56 -16.15 -7.54 -3.70
N TYR A 57 -15.90 -6.79 -4.76
CA TYR A 57 -15.15 -5.54 -4.69
C TYR A 57 -15.57 -4.55 -5.77
N VAL A 58 -15.36 -3.29 -5.50
CA VAL A 58 -15.37 -2.20 -6.49
C VAL A 58 -14.21 -1.26 -6.18
N VAL A 59 -13.58 -0.76 -7.21
CA VAL A 59 -12.61 0.34 -7.13
C VAL A 59 -13.32 1.59 -7.60
N ASP A 60 -13.63 2.49 -6.66
CA ASP A 60 -14.26 3.77 -6.98
C ASP A 60 -13.25 4.76 -7.56
N LYS A 61 -12.01 4.67 -7.06
CA LYS A 61 -10.94 5.59 -7.41
C LYS A 61 -9.59 4.87 -7.39
N PHE A 62 -8.80 5.06 -8.43
CA PHE A 62 -7.39 4.68 -8.46
C PHE A 62 -6.66 5.67 -9.36
N GLU A 63 -6.01 6.64 -8.75
CA GLU A 63 -5.38 7.74 -9.47
C GLU A 63 -4.02 8.14 -8.91
N LEU A 64 -3.27 8.84 -9.74
CA LEU A 64 -2.04 9.53 -9.36
C LEU A 64 -2.36 10.99 -9.08
N ARG A 65 -1.90 11.48 -7.94
CA ARG A 65 -1.86 12.91 -7.65
C ARG A 65 -0.44 13.41 -7.81
N PRO A 66 -0.15 14.19 -8.85
CA PRO A 66 1.17 14.80 -8.99
C PRO A 66 1.42 15.73 -7.80
N ASN A 67 2.54 15.51 -7.15
CA ASN A 67 3.05 16.39 -6.12
C ASN A 67 4.42 16.90 -6.58
N SER A 68 4.80 18.11 -6.20
CA SER A 68 6.04 18.78 -6.64
C SER A 68 7.31 17.97 -6.39
N TYR A 69 7.28 17.03 -5.45
CA TYR A 69 8.45 16.26 -5.02
C TYR A 69 8.30 14.73 -5.13
N ARG A 70 7.08 14.24 -5.35
CA ARG A 70 6.80 12.79 -5.37
C ARG A 70 5.43 12.48 -5.94
N GLU A 71 5.28 11.30 -6.49
CA GLU A 71 3.98 10.81 -6.92
C GLU A 71 3.26 10.14 -5.74
N ILE A 72 2.05 10.58 -5.53
CA ILE A 72 1.13 10.03 -4.54
C ILE A 72 0.08 9.21 -5.27
N VAL A 73 -0.10 7.99 -4.84
CA VAL A 73 -1.14 7.09 -5.32
C VAL A 73 -2.30 7.15 -4.35
N GLU A 74 -3.51 7.29 -4.87
CA GLU A 74 -4.75 7.27 -4.10
C GLU A 74 -5.67 6.18 -4.64
N ILE A 75 -6.14 5.31 -3.77
CA ILE A 75 -7.06 4.23 -4.11
C ILE A 75 -8.16 4.14 -3.07
N SER A 76 -9.39 3.98 -3.53
CA SER A 76 -10.55 3.78 -2.66
C SER A 76 -11.59 2.89 -3.32
N GLY A 77 -12.46 2.33 -2.52
CA GLY A 77 -13.54 1.47 -2.97
C GLY A 77 -14.16 0.70 -1.81
N PHE A 78 -14.70 -0.47 -2.13
CA PHE A 78 -15.14 -1.41 -1.12
C PHE A 78 -14.72 -2.84 -1.48
N ALA A 79 -14.56 -3.68 -0.46
CA ALA A 79 -14.27 -5.09 -0.63
C ALA A 79 -14.73 -5.91 0.58
N PHE A 80 -15.31 -7.08 0.33
CA PHE A 80 -15.70 -8.04 1.36
C PHE A 80 -15.78 -9.45 0.79
N LYS A 81 -15.58 -10.45 1.62
CA LYS A 81 -15.81 -11.86 1.25
C LYS A 81 -17.28 -12.21 1.40
N GLU A 82 -17.80 -11.99 2.58
CA GLU A 82 -19.20 -12.20 2.92
C GLU A 82 -19.67 -11.06 3.83
N LEU A 83 -20.92 -10.65 3.66
CA LEU A 83 -21.55 -9.68 4.54
C LEU A 83 -22.18 -10.45 5.71
N LYS A 84 -21.39 -10.72 6.74
CA LYS A 84 -21.86 -11.32 8.00
C LYS A 84 -21.93 -10.28 9.11
N GLN A 85 -22.87 -10.45 10.01
CA GLN A 85 -22.93 -9.64 11.24
C GLN A 85 -21.70 -9.89 12.10
N ASN A 86 -21.21 -8.85 12.78
CA ASN A 86 -20.15 -8.94 13.79
C ASN A 86 -18.77 -9.42 13.30
N ILE A 87 -18.37 -9.10 12.09
CA ILE A 87 -16.96 -9.26 11.69
C ILE A 87 -16.15 -8.14 12.35
N LYS A 88 -15.59 -8.42 13.54
CA LYS A 88 -14.83 -7.44 14.33
C LYS A 88 -13.43 -7.16 13.80
N ASP A 89 -12.82 -8.13 13.07
CA ASP A 89 -11.41 -8.11 12.69
C ASP A 89 -11.25 -8.10 11.16
N ARG A 90 -12.01 -7.24 10.46
CA ARG A 90 -11.79 -7.03 9.04
C ARG A 90 -10.64 -6.08 8.82
N GLU A 91 -9.72 -6.47 7.97
CA GLU A 91 -8.67 -5.60 7.43
C GLU A 91 -8.68 -5.72 5.91
N ILE A 92 -8.52 -4.59 5.22
CA ILE A 92 -8.41 -4.55 3.76
C ILE A 92 -7.03 -3.98 3.42
N PHE A 93 -6.38 -4.60 2.44
CA PHE A 93 -5.05 -4.20 1.99
C PHE A 93 -5.01 -4.14 0.47
N ILE A 94 -4.18 -3.27 -0.06
CA ILE A 94 -3.78 -3.29 -1.45
C ILE A 94 -2.44 -4.01 -1.55
N LEU A 95 -2.38 -5.00 -2.43
CA LEU A 95 -1.20 -5.80 -2.66
C LEU A 95 -0.66 -5.49 -4.07
N LEU A 96 0.57 -5.03 -4.14
CA LEU A 96 1.31 -4.82 -5.37
C LEU A 96 2.22 -6.04 -5.59
N GLU A 97 1.83 -6.90 -6.51
CA GLU A 97 2.55 -8.12 -6.85
C GLU A 97 3.43 -7.91 -8.07
N SER A 98 4.75 -8.06 -7.90
CA SER A 98 5.70 -7.88 -9.00
C SER A 98 5.54 -8.95 -10.07
N THR A 99 5.36 -8.53 -11.32
CA THR A 99 5.28 -9.46 -12.46
C THR A 99 6.63 -10.07 -12.83
N ASN A 100 7.73 -9.38 -12.52
CA ASN A 100 9.07 -9.75 -12.98
C ASN A 100 10.00 -10.30 -11.91
N LYS A 101 9.72 -10.03 -10.62
CA LYS A 101 10.60 -10.42 -9.49
C LYS A 101 9.77 -10.88 -8.31
N LYS A 102 9.72 -12.18 -8.08
CA LYS A 102 8.96 -12.83 -7.00
C LYS A 102 9.17 -12.26 -5.57
N ASN A 103 10.21 -11.46 -5.35
CA ASN A 103 10.57 -10.95 -4.02
C ASN A 103 10.39 -9.43 -3.84
N ASN A 104 9.72 -8.75 -4.76
CA ASN A 104 9.45 -7.31 -4.66
C ASN A 104 7.95 -7.03 -4.59
N ASN A 105 7.24 -7.76 -3.75
CA ASN A 105 5.83 -7.50 -3.50
C ASN A 105 5.70 -6.50 -2.35
N TYR A 106 4.64 -5.69 -2.41
CA TYR A 106 4.35 -4.68 -1.40
C TYR A 106 2.92 -4.81 -0.94
N ILE A 107 2.70 -4.62 0.35
CA ILE A 107 1.39 -4.51 0.95
C ILE A 107 1.17 -3.09 1.44
N VAL A 108 0.03 -2.52 1.10
CA VAL A 108 -0.39 -1.19 1.52
C VAL A 108 -1.57 -1.37 2.46
N LYS A 109 -1.42 -0.99 3.72
CA LYS A 109 -2.52 -1.01 4.69
C LYS A 109 -3.49 0.11 4.37
N THR A 110 -4.79 -0.23 4.25
CA THR A 110 -5.84 0.76 4.02
C THR A 110 -6.48 1.21 5.32
N GLN A 111 -7.11 2.36 5.28
CA GLN A 111 -8.06 2.80 6.29
C GLN A 111 -9.44 2.24 5.94
N LEU A 112 -10.10 1.63 6.90
CA LEU A 112 -11.46 1.17 6.72
C LEU A 112 -12.43 2.34 6.76
N MET A 113 -13.46 2.27 5.93
CA MET A 113 -14.51 3.28 5.85
C MET A 113 -15.89 2.64 5.88
N GLN A 114 -16.84 3.35 6.46
CA GLN A 114 -18.25 2.99 6.39
C GLN A 114 -18.78 3.24 4.98
N ARG A 115 -19.55 2.29 4.46
CA ARG A 115 -20.18 2.38 3.14
C ARG A 115 -21.65 1.98 3.23
N PRO A 116 -22.49 2.83 3.83
CA PRO A 116 -23.92 2.56 3.98
C PRO A 116 -24.63 2.38 2.64
N ASP A 117 -24.16 3.05 1.57
CA ASP A 117 -24.63 2.88 0.21
C ASP A 117 -24.46 1.43 -0.30
N VAL A 118 -23.30 0.85 -0.08
CA VAL A 118 -22.99 -0.56 -0.43
C VAL A 118 -23.86 -1.51 0.36
N LEU A 119 -24.00 -1.27 1.65
CA LEU A 119 -24.80 -2.13 2.53
C LEU A 119 -26.28 -2.11 2.15
N THR A 120 -26.82 -0.95 1.81
CA THR A 120 -28.20 -0.83 1.33
C THR A 120 -28.41 -1.61 0.02
N LEU A 121 -27.41 -1.58 -0.86
CA LEU A 121 -27.48 -2.29 -2.15
C LEU A 121 -27.43 -3.81 -2.00
N TYR A 122 -26.55 -4.33 -1.16
CA TYR A 122 -26.30 -5.78 -1.00
C TYR A 122 -27.13 -6.43 0.10
N LEU A 123 -27.63 -5.66 1.06
CA LEU A 123 -28.41 -6.12 2.21
C LEU A 123 -29.65 -5.25 2.44
N PRO A 124 -30.58 -5.20 1.48
CA PRO A 124 -31.78 -4.37 1.62
C PRO A 124 -32.59 -4.80 2.86
N GLY A 125 -32.96 -3.84 3.68
CA GLY A 125 -33.77 -4.07 4.88
C GLY A 125 -33.02 -4.58 6.10
N LYS A 126 -31.69 -4.68 6.06
CA LYS A 126 -30.87 -4.99 7.25
C LYS A 126 -30.40 -3.71 7.96
N LYS A 127 -30.16 -3.82 9.27
CA LYS A 127 -29.56 -2.72 10.03
C LYS A 127 -28.11 -2.53 9.62
N ILE A 128 -27.78 -1.33 9.17
CA ILE A 128 -26.47 -0.98 8.60
C ILE A 128 -25.37 -1.08 9.66
N GLU A 129 -25.68 -0.76 10.91
CA GLU A 129 -24.74 -0.72 12.04
C GLU A 129 -24.02 -2.05 12.30
N ASP A 130 -24.64 -3.17 11.90
CA ASP A 130 -24.10 -4.52 12.11
C ASP A 130 -23.05 -4.92 11.05
N TYR A 131 -22.88 -4.13 9.97
CA TYR A 131 -22.11 -4.50 8.79
C TYR A 131 -21.06 -3.45 8.38
N MET A 132 -20.63 -2.64 9.33
CA MET A 132 -19.76 -1.51 9.10
C MET A 132 -18.38 -1.93 8.57
N ASP A 133 -17.70 -1.01 7.87
CA ASP A 133 -16.30 -1.14 7.46
C ASP A 133 -16.01 -2.08 6.28
N VAL A 134 -16.82 -1.98 5.22
CA VAL A 134 -16.53 -2.64 3.92
C VAL A 134 -15.80 -1.74 2.94
N GLY A 135 -15.77 -0.42 3.18
CA GLY A 135 -15.02 0.53 2.38
C GLY A 135 -13.54 0.55 2.75
N TYR A 136 -12.72 0.90 1.80
CA TYR A 136 -11.30 1.10 2.01
C TYR A 136 -10.80 2.38 1.33
N TYR A 137 -9.79 2.97 1.94
CA TYR A 137 -9.06 4.11 1.41
C TYR A 137 -7.58 3.96 1.71
N ALA A 138 -6.73 4.21 0.73
CA ALA A 138 -5.30 4.34 0.93
C ALA A 138 -4.75 5.49 0.10
N LYS A 139 -3.83 6.24 0.71
CA LYS A 139 -3.02 7.25 0.07
C LYS A 139 -1.57 6.94 0.42
N PHE A 140 -0.71 6.72 -0.57
CA PHE A 140 0.66 6.31 -0.34
C PHE A 140 1.63 6.90 -1.35
N SER A 141 2.87 7.06 -0.93
CA SER A 141 3.95 7.52 -1.80
C SER A 141 4.57 6.34 -2.56
N SER A 142 4.90 6.55 -3.82
CA SER A 142 5.61 5.55 -4.62
C SER A 142 7.10 5.40 -4.26
N ILE A 143 7.67 6.27 -3.39
CA ILE A 143 9.12 6.33 -3.14
C ILE A 143 9.69 4.99 -2.66
N GLY A 144 9.01 4.30 -1.74
CA GLY A 144 9.44 3.01 -1.19
C GLY A 144 9.32 1.82 -2.16
N ILE A 145 8.66 2.00 -3.30
CA ILE A 145 8.42 0.95 -4.29
C ILE A 145 9.54 0.95 -5.32
N LYS A 146 10.13 -0.21 -5.59
CA LYS A 146 11.17 -0.35 -6.64
C LYS A 146 10.58 -0.21 -8.04
N ASN A 147 11.43 0.15 -9.03
CA ASN A 147 11.03 0.14 -10.43
C ASN A 147 10.60 -1.26 -10.86
N GLY A 148 9.48 -1.35 -11.57
CA GLY A 148 8.89 -2.60 -12.01
C GLY A 148 7.43 -2.46 -12.43
N ILE A 149 6.87 -3.57 -12.86
CA ILE A 149 5.44 -3.72 -13.18
C ILE A 149 4.82 -4.58 -12.10
N TYR A 150 3.71 -4.14 -11.55
CA TYR A 150 3.00 -4.78 -10.46
C TYR A 150 1.54 -5.01 -10.83
N ARG A 151 1.06 -6.22 -10.61
CA ARG A 151 -0.38 -6.50 -10.57
C ARG A 151 -0.94 -5.93 -9.28
N VAL A 152 -2.09 -5.30 -9.37
CA VAL A 152 -2.76 -4.76 -8.19
C VAL A 152 -3.83 -5.74 -7.76
N ASN A 153 -3.73 -6.17 -6.50
CA ASN A 153 -4.70 -7.08 -5.89
C ASN A 153 -5.31 -6.41 -4.67
N ILE A 154 -6.55 -6.78 -4.34
CA ILE A 154 -7.15 -6.50 -3.05
C ILE A 154 -7.03 -7.75 -2.20
N MET A 155 -6.60 -7.58 -0.97
CA MET A 155 -6.62 -8.61 0.06
C MET A 155 -7.59 -8.19 1.15
N VAL A 156 -8.55 -9.06 1.44
CA VAL A 156 -9.45 -8.93 2.59
C VAL A 156 -9.06 -9.98 3.61
N LYS A 157 -8.80 -9.56 4.83
CA LYS A 157 -8.55 -10.44 5.97
C LYS A 157 -9.76 -10.38 6.90
N GLU A 158 -10.36 -11.51 7.15
CA GLU A 158 -11.50 -11.68 8.07
C GLU A 158 -11.25 -12.91 8.94
N ASN A 159 -11.35 -12.76 10.26
CA ASN A 159 -11.12 -13.87 11.22
C ASN A 159 -9.80 -14.62 10.97
N ASN A 160 -8.71 -13.90 10.68
CA ASN A 160 -7.38 -14.41 10.32
C ASN A 160 -7.30 -15.19 9.00
N ILE A 161 -8.37 -15.29 8.22
CA ILE A 161 -8.36 -15.87 6.88
C ILE A 161 -8.13 -14.74 5.87
N LYS A 162 -7.24 -14.97 4.90
CA LYS A 162 -6.89 -14.01 3.87
C LYS A 162 -7.50 -14.42 2.53
N TYR A 163 -8.18 -13.49 1.88
CA TYR A 163 -8.80 -13.64 0.58
C TYR A 163 -8.17 -12.65 -0.38
N TYR A 164 -7.87 -13.05 -1.61
CA TYR A 164 -7.19 -12.22 -2.60
C TYR A 164 -8.00 -12.12 -3.88
N LYS A 165 -7.94 -10.97 -4.54
CA LYS A 165 -8.52 -10.76 -5.86
C LYS A 165 -7.70 -9.77 -6.67
N TYR A 166 -7.35 -10.16 -7.89
CA TYR A 166 -6.78 -9.26 -8.89
C TYR A 166 -7.84 -8.27 -9.39
N ILE A 167 -7.52 -6.97 -9.42
CA ILE A 167 -8.49 -5.90 -9.71
C ILE A 167 -8.36 -5.29 -11.11
N ASN A 168 -7.73 -5.99 -12.04
CA ASN A 168 -7.55 -5.57 -13.44
C ASN A 168 -6.83 -4.22 -13.61
N PHE A 169 -5.92 -3.88 -12.71
CA PHE A 169 -5.03 -2.75 -12.84
C PHE A 169 -3.58 -3.20 -12.76
N GLU A 170 -2.72 -2.54 -13.54
CA GLU A 170 -1.28 -2.60 -13.38
C GLU A 170 -0.73 -1.28 -12.89
N PHE A 171 0.16 -1.37 -11.92
CA PHE A 171 0.95 -0.26 -11.41
C PHE A 171 2.37 -0.40 -11.98
N LYS A 172 2.76 0.52 -12.85
CA LYS A 172 4.10 0.53 -13.44
C LYS A 172 4.90 1.68 -12.84
N LYS A 173 6.07 1.38 -12.28
CA LYS A 173 7.04 2.38 -11.85
C LYS A 173 8.31 2.30 -12.68
N ASP A 174 8.72 3.42 -13.27
CA ASP A 174 9.95 3.54 -14.03
C ASP A 174 10.60 4.91 -13.80
N LYS A 175 11.89 4.93 -13.42
CA LYS A 175 12.68 6.15 -13.17
C LYS A 175 11.98 7.17 -12.27
N GLY A 176 11.25 6.71 -11.25
CA GLY A 176 10.51 7.55 -10.33
C GLY A 176 9.11 7.92 -10.77
N MET A 177 8.75 7.74 -12.04
CA MET A 177 7.40 7.96 -12.55
C MET A 177 6.53 6.73 -12.36
N VAL A 178 5.27 6.96 -12.03
CA VAL A 178 4.24 5.92 -11.90
C VAL A 178 3.19 6.08 -12.98
N ASN A 179 2.75 4.97 -13.53
CA ASN A 179 1.58 4.90 -14.40
C ASN A 179 0.64 3.81 -13.89
N ILE A 180 -0.65 4.11 -13.87
CA ILE A 180 -1.71 3.17 -13.55
C ILE A 180 -2.38 2.82 -14.87
N LEU A 181 -2.36 1.55 -15.21
CA LEU A 181 -2.87 1.03 -16.48
C LEU A 181 -4.07 0.11 -16.17
N PRO A 182 -5.28 0.44 -16.62
CA PRO A 182 -6.39 -0.50 -16.64
C PRO A 182 -6.07 -1.64 -17.64
N LYS A 183 -6.45 -2.85 -17.32
CA LYS A 183 -6.38 -4.02 -18.19
C LYS A 183 -7.73 -4.41 -18.74
#